data_49db779412f39e59e766af9d70283b16
#
_entry.id   49db779412f39e59e766af9d70283b16
#
_cell.length_a   1.000
_cell.length_b   1.000
_cell.length_c   1.000
_cell.angle_alpha   90.00
_cell.angle_beta   90.00
_cell.angle_gamma   90.00
#
_symmetry.space_group_name_H-M   'P 1'
#
loop_
_entity.id
_entity.type
_entity.pdbx_description
1 polymer ?
#
loop_
_entity_poly.entity_id
_entity_poly.type
_entity_poly.pdbx_seq_one_letter_code
_entity_poly.pdbx_strand_id
1 'polypeptide(L)'
;AIGLVGSEMCIRDRLVIGYIDDGGKGMIEASLDSGAFDTFVLSDGMIGQSIVDNIGADLEGSFGSMPGAISKGSAKFGELAAANGMDGSAPYVGESYDAAAIIALAIQAGGSADKQSILNNIAKVSNAPGIVINPGQLSYGLQMLAAGKDIDYQGATDVEFNAFGDAAGAFKELEVSGGEFVTVGAL
;
A
#
# COMPACT_ATOMS: atom_id res chain seq x y z
N ALA A 1 -23.87 -43.84 25.24
CA ALA A 1 -23.79 -42.48 24.68
C ALA A 1 -22.34 -42.04 24.84
N ILE A 2 -21.59 -42.09 23.75
CA ILE A 2 -20.25 -41.53 23.69
C ILE A 2 -20.45 -40.05 23.39
N GLY A 3 -20.31 -39.22 24.40
CA GLY A 3 -20.26 -37.77 24.23
C GLY A 3 -19.03 -37.42 23.39
N LEU A 4 -19.21 -37.01 22.20
CA LEU A 4 -18.22 -36.22 21.44
C LEU A 4 -18.02 -34.93 22.23
N VAL A 5 -17.00 -34.88 23.05
CA VAL A 5 -16.42 -33.62 23.48
C VAL A 5 -15.71 -33.09 22.23
N GLY A 6 -16.47 -32.42 21.39
CA GLY A 6 -15.89 -31.56 20.40
C GLY A 6 -15.10 -30.52 21.15
N SER A 7 -13.77 -30.50 20.97
CA SER A 7 -13.03 -29.29 21.21
C SER A 7 -13.64 -28.27 20.26
N GLU A 8 -14.58 -27.49 20.77
CA GLU A 8 -14.96 -26.24 20.12
C GLU A 8 -13.69 -25.40 20.16
N MET A 9 -12.89 -25.51 19.11
CA MET A 9 -11.93 -24.51 18.76
C MET A 9 -12.81 -23.30 18.41
N CYS A 10 -13.06 -22.46 19.40
CA CYS A 10 -13.77 -21.21 19.20
C CYS A 10 -12.89 -20.36 18.29
N ILE A 11 -13.05 -20.51 16.97
CA ILE A 11 -12.51 -19.59 16.00
C ILE A 11 -13.34 -18.33 16.17
N ARG A 12 -12.74 -17.32 16.83
CA ARG A 12 -13.35 -16.02 17.05
C ARG A 12 -12.88 -14.97 16.05
N ASP A 13 -12.02 -15.40 15.13
CA ASP A 13 -11.46 -14.53 14.09
C ASP A 13 -12.35 -14.53 12.86
N ARG A 14 -12.53 -13.36 12.27
CA ARG A 14 -13.29 -13.19 11.05
C ARG A 14 -12.49 -12.40 10.03
N LEU A 15 -12.29 -12.97 8.85
CA LEU A 15 -11.75 -12.25 7.71
C LEU A 15 -12.84 -11.34 7.12
N VAL A 16 -12.56 -10.04 7.03
CA VAL A 16 -13.43 -9.05 6.41
C VAL A 16 -12.74 -8.48 5.17
N ILE A 17 -13.31 -8.78 4.01
CA ILE A 17 -12.86 -8.26 2.72
C ILE A 17 -13.91 -7.25 2.24
N GLY A 18 -13.53 -5.99 2.14
CA GLY A 18 -14.44 -4.91 1.77
C GLY A 18 -13.77 -3.55 1.84
N TYR A 19 -14.60 -2.54 1.87
CA TYR A 19 -14.17 -1.15 2.08
C TYR A 19 -14.89 -0.57 3.28
N ILE A 20 -14.21 0.27 4.07
CA ILE A 20 -14.74 0.85 5.32
C ILE A 20 -16.08 1.52 5.07
N ASP A 21 -16.14 2.39 4.07
CA ASP A 21 -17.31 3.24 3.77
C ASP A 21 -18.34 2.56 2.87
N ASP A 22 -18.07 1.34 2.38
CA ASP A 22 -19.00 0.57 1.54
C ASP A 22 -19.46 -0.73 2.23
N GLY A 23 -19.99 -0.57 3.44
CA GLY A 23 -20.57 -1.65 4.24
C GLY A 23 -19.60 -2.43 5.11
N GLY A 24 -18.29 -2.28 4.97
CA GLY A 24 -17.28 -3.00 5.75
C GLY A 24 -17.39 -2.74 7.25
N LYS A 25 -17.56 -1.48 7.64
CA LYS A 25 -17.80 -1.08 9.03
C LYS A 25 -19.03 -1.80 9.62
N GLY A 26 -20.16 -1.77 8.91
CA GLY A 26 -21.39 -2.43 9.37
C GLY A 26 -21.27 -3.95 9.51
N MET A 27 -20.41 -4.59 8.71
CA MET A 27 -20.12 -6.02 8.86
C MET A 27 -19.37 -6.31 10.15
N ILE A 28 -18.43 -5.46 10.55
CA ILE A 28 -17.71 -5.60 11.82
C ILE A 28 -18.66 -5.35 13.00
N GLU A 29 -19.43 -4.25 12.98
CA GLU A 29 -20.41 -3.93 14.01
C GLU A 29 -21.40 -5.08 14.22
N ALA A 30 -22.01 -5.59 13.14
CA ALA A 30 -22.93 -6.73 13.22
C ALA A 30 -22.25 -8.03 13.73
N SER A 31 -20.95 -8.19 13.47
CA SER A 31 -20.19 -9.34 13.95
C SER A 31 -19.94 -9.25 15.45
N LEU A 32 -19.56 -8.07 15.93
CA LEU A 32 -19.40 -7.77 17.37
C LEU A 32 -20.73 -7.92 18.12
N ASP A 33 -21.82 -7.36 17.59
CA ASP A 33 -23.15 -7.46 18.17
C ASP A 33 -23.63 -8.91 18.32
N SER A 34 -23.21 -9.80 17.42
CA SER A 34 -23.53 -11.22 17.51
C SER A 34 -22.83 -11.93 18.69
N GLY A 35 -21.74 -11.36 19.20
CA GLY A 35 -20.87 -11.94 20.21
C GLY A 35 -20.10 -13.18 19.73
N ALA A 36 -20.14 -13.49 18.44
CA ALA A 36 -19.48 -14.67 17.87
C ALA A 36 -18.01 -14.42 17.47
N PHE A 37 -17.67 -13.15 17.20
CA PHE A 37 -16.34 -12.75 16.76
C PHE A 37 -15.85 -11.56 17.58
N ASP A 38 -14.58 -11.58 17.94
CA ASP A 38 -13.91 -10.55 18.74
C ASP A 38 -12.55 -10.13 18.14
N THR A 39 -12.11 -10.79 17.09
CA THR A 39 -10.88 -10.46 16.37
C THR A 39 -11.13 -10.51 14.87
N PHE A 40 -10.59 -9.55 14.12
CA PHE A 40 -10.81 -9.44 12.69
C PHE A 40 -9.50 -9.46 11.92
N VAL A 41 -9.51 -10.19 10.80
CA VAL A 41 -8.48 -10.09 9.77
C VAL A 41 -9.01 -9.14 8.69
N LEU A 42 -8.32 -8.03 8.49
CA LEU A 42 -8.76 -6.92 7.67
C LEU A 42 -8.03 -6.91 6.32
N SER A 43 -8.79 -6.83 5.23
CA SER A 43 -8.19 -6.55 3.93
C SER A 43 -7.72 -5.09 3.85
N ASP A 44 -6.92 -4.78 2.85
CA ASP A 44 -6.40 -3.44 2.57
C ASP A 44 -7.45 -2.33 2.53
N GLY A 45 -8.61 -2.59 1.90
CA GLY A 45 -9.74 -1.65 1.88
C GLY A 45 -10.43 -1.43 3.23
N MET A 46 -10.08 -2.23 4.24
CA MET A 46 -10.57 -2.11 5.62
C MET A 46 -9.55 -1.47 6.56
N ILE A 47 -8.36 -1.09 6.06
CA ILE A 47 -7.31 -0.46 6.86
C ILE A 47 -7.39 1.05 6.71
N GLY A 48 -7.64 1.71 7.82
CA GLY A 48 -7.69 3.17 7.90
C GLY A 48 -8.10 3.63 9.29
N GLN A 49 -7.57 4.75 9.77
CA GLN A 49 -7.82 5.24 11.12
C GLN A 49 -9.33 5.44 11.39
N SER A 50 -10.11 5.78 10.37
CA SER A 50 -11.56 6.00 10.51
C SER A 50 -12.33 4.81 11.06
N ILE A 51 -11.90 3.56 10.78
CA ILE A 51 -12.60 2.39 11.33
C ILE A 51 -12.29 2.22 12.82
N VAL A 52 -11.04 2.48 13.22
CA VAL A 52 -10.62 2.44 14.62
C VAL A 52 -11.31 3.54 15.42
N ASP A 53 -11.37 4.75 14.88
CA ASP A 53 -12.05 5.90 15.52
C ASP A 53 -13.55 5.65 15.74
N ASN A 54 -14.18 4.86 14.86
CA ASN A 54 -15.61 4.58 14.95
C ASN A 54 -15.97 3.38 15.83
N ILE A 55 -15.17 2.31 15.79
CA ILE A 55 -15.44 1.06 16.51
C ILE A 55 -14.72 1.04 17.87
N GLY A 56 -13.54 1.66 17.94
CA GLY A 56 -12.82 1.82 19.20
C GLY A 56 -12.12 0.54 19.66
N ALA A 57 -12.17 0.33 20.98
CA ALA A 57 -11.44 -0.74 21.67
C ALA A 57 -11.83 -2.16 21.23
N ASP A 58 -13.01 -2.33 20.63
CA ASP A 58 -13.47 -3.65 20.16
C ASP A 58 -12.70 -4.16 18.94
N LEU A 59 -11.84 -3.31 18.33
CA LEU A 59 -10.91 -3.72 17.28
C LEU A 59 -9.52 -4.08 17.78
N GLU A 60 -9.22 -3.88 19.05
CA GLU A 60 -7.89 -4.14 19.61
C GLU A 60 -7.44 -5.59 19.32
N GLY A 61 -6.20 -5.75 18.81
CA GLY A 61 -5.65 -7.05 18.40
C GLY A 61 -6.14 -7.53 17.03
N SER A 62 -7.04 -6.82 16.35
CA SER A 62 -7.36 -7.09 14.95
C SER A 62 -6.18 -6.70 14.06
N PHE A 63 -5.97 -7.44 12.99
CA PHE A 63 -4.80 -7.28 12.15
C PHE A 63 -5.14 -7.38 10.66
N GLY A 64 -4.20 -6.98 9.81
CA GLY A 64 -4.40 -7.07 8.37
C GLY A 64 -3.14 -6.74 7.61
N SER A 65 -3.26 -6.67 6.30
CA SER A 65 -2.16 -6.29 5.43
C SER A 65 -2.62 -5.30 4.38
N MET A 66 -1.72 -4.40 4.00
CA MET A 66 -1.93 -3.45 2.92
C MET A 66 -0.67 -3.33 2.06
N PRO A 67 -0.80 -2.99 0.76
CA PRO A 67 0.35 -2.64 -0.04
C PRO A 67 1.16 -1.52 0.60
N GLY A 68 2.47 -1.59 0.49
CA GLY A 68 3.37 -0.54 0.96
C GLY A 68 4.74 -1.06 1.32
N ALA A 69 5.77 -0.38 0.84
CA ALA A 69 7.16 -0.71 1.13
C ALA A 69 7.61 -0.13 2.49
N ILE A 70 8.53 -0.83 3.15
CA ILE A 70 9.34 -0.28 4.25
C ILE A 70 10.76 -0.10 3.70
N SER A 71 11.04 1.06 3.14
CA SER A 71 12.28 1.35 2.43
C SER A 71 12.79 2.76 2.68
N LYS A 72 13.98 3.07 2.16
CA LYS A 72 14.48 4.44 2.17
C LYS A 72 13.64 5.36 1.28
N GLY A 73 13.07 4.84 0.20
CA GLY A 73 12.17 5.55 -0.68
C GLY A 73 10.88 5.93 0.04
N SER A 74 10.25 4.97 0.73
CA SER A 74 9.03 5.23 1.49
C SER A 74 9.24 6.23 2.63
N ALA A 75 10.38 6.19 3.32
CA ALA A 75 10.71 7.18 4.34
C ALA A 75 10.84 8.60 3.77
N LYS A 76 11.57 8.76 2.64
CA LYS A 76 11.69 10.06 1.94
C LYS A 76 10.36 10.57 1.44
N PHE A 77 9.51 9.66 0.94
CA PHE A 77 8.17 10.03 0.50
C PHE A 77 7.32 10.52 1.66
N GLY A 78 7.37 9.87 2.83
CA GLY A 78 6.69 10.31 4.04
C GLY A 78 7.08 11.73 4.45
N GLU A 79 8.38 12.05 4.41
CA GLU A 79 8.87 13.41 4.67
C GLU A 79 8.33 14.42 3.64
N LEU A 80 8.33 14.06 2.35
CA LEU A 80 7.82 14.90 1.28
C LEU A 80 6.31 15.15 1.42
N ALA A 81 5.54 14.11 1.71
CA ALA A 81 4.10 14.19 1.91
C ALA A 81 3.77 15.09 3.10
N ALA A 82 4.42 14.89 4.24
CA ALA A 82 4.24 15.69 5.46
C ALA A 82 4.57 17.18 5.21
N ALA A 83 5.64 17.47 4.49
CA ALA A 83 6.02 18.84 4.10
C ALA A 83 4.96 19.53 3.23
N ASN A 84 4.06 18.76 2.58
CA ASN A 84 2.96 19.25 1.76
C ASN A 84 1.58 19.08 2.45
N GLY A 85 1.55 18.77 3.75
CA GLY A 85 0.33 18.64 4.53
C GLY A 85 -0.50 17.38 4.20
N MET A 86 0.14 16.34 3.67
CA MET A 86 -0.49 15.07 3.34
C MET A 86 0.00 13.95 4.27
N ASP A 87 -0.87 12.98 4.53
CA ASP A 87 -0.50 11.74 5.19
C ASP A 87 0.11 10.77 4.16
N GLY A 88 1.43 10.64 4.15
CA GLY A 88 2.15 9.74 3.26
C GLY A 88 2.03 8.26 3.66
N SER A 89 1.45 7.94 4.81
CA SER A 89 1.25 6.57 5.28
C SER A 89 -0.11 5.99 4.89
N ALA A 90 -1.04 6.83 4.44
CA ALA A 90 -2.35 6.40 4.01
C ALA A 90 -2.29 5.42 2.83
N PRO A 91 -3.25 4.48 2.73
CA PRO A 91 -3.27 3.48 1.68
C PRO A 91 -3.17 4.09 0.28
N TYR A 92 -2.32 3.49 -0.57
CA TYR A 92 -2.13 3.83 -1.99
C TYR A 92 -1.57 5.22 -2.30
N VAL A 93 -1.21 6.03 -1.33
CA VAL A 93 -0.69 7.39 -1.57
C VAL A 93 0.70 7.32 -2.22
N GLY A 94 1.58 6.45 -1.74
CA GLY A 94 2.90 6.20 -2.34
C GLY A 94 2.82 5.63 -3.74
N GLU A 95 1.97 4.64 -3.94
CA GLU A 95 1.74 3.98 -5.22
C GLU A 95 1.16 4.95 -6.26
N SER A 96 0.24 5.82 -5.86
CA SER A 96 -0.34 6.85 -6.74
C SER A 96 0.70 7.90 -7.16
N TYR A 97 1.57 8.29 -6.22
CA TYR A 97 2.68 9.19 -6.50
C TYR A 97 3.65 8.56 -7.52
N ASP A 98 4.04 7.30 -7.32
CA ASP A 98 4.96 6.60 -8.21
C ASP A 98 4.34 6.37 -9.59
N ALA A 99 3.07 6.00 -9.66
CA ALA A 99 2.37 5.84 -10.94
C ALA A 99 2.39 7.14 -11.77
N ALA A 100 2.11 8.28 -11.16
CA ALA A 100 2.15 9.57 -11.82
C ALA A 100 3.58 9.94 -12.28
N ALA A 101 4.58 9.70 -11.43
CA ALA A 101 5.98 10.00 -11.74
C ALA A 101 6.50 9.12 -12.89
N ILE A 102 6.24 7.82 -12.86
CA ILE A 102 6.66 6.86 -13.91
C ILE A 102 6.04 7.22 -15.25
N ILE A 103 4.75 7.59 -15.29
CA ILE A 103 4.10 8.03 -16.52
C ILE A 103 4.79 9.27 -17.09
N ALA A 104 5.08 10.26 -16.25
CA ALA A 104 5.77 11.49 -16.70
C ALA A 104 7.18 11.19 -17.23
N LEU A 105 7.94 10.32 -16.56
CA LEU A 105 9.26 9.90 -17.00
C LEU A 105 9.20 9.07 -18.28
N ALA A 106 8.23 8.18 -18.44
CA ALA A 106 8.04 7.38 -19.65
C ALA A 106 7.67 8.25 -20.86
N ILE A 107 6.85 9.29 -20.67
CA ILE A 107 6.55 10.29 -21.71
C ILE A 107 7.84 11.02 -22.14
N GLN A 108 8.66 11.45 -21.19
CA GLN A 108 9.94 12.10 -21.48
C GLN A 108 10.89 11.18 -22.23
N ALA A 109 11.02 9.93 -21.78
CA ALA A 109 11.89 8.93 -22.41
C ALA A 109 11.45 8.57 -23.85
N GLY A 110 10.14 8.48 -24.07
CA GLY A 110 9.56 8.15 -25.39
C GLY A 110 9.35 9.33 -26.31
N GLY A 111 9.42 10.55 -25.80
CA GLY A 111 9.13 11.78 -26.57
C GLY A 111 7.68 11.90 -27.04
N SER A 112 6.76 11.09 -26.52
CA SER A 112 5.35 11.05 -26.88
C SER A 112 4.47 10.63 -25.72
N ALA A 113 3.28 11.24 -25.63
CA ALA A 113 2.25 10.88 -24.64
C ALA A 113 1.25 9.83 -25.18
N ASP A 114 1.51 9.22 -26.33
CA ASP A 114 0.66 8.13 -26.79
C ASP A 114 0.83 6.87 -25.95
N LYS A 115 -0.24 6.10 -25.83
CA LYS A 115 -0.33 4.93 -24.95
C LYS A 115 0.79 3.90 -25.21
N GLN A 116 1.12 3.65 -26.48
CA GLN A 116 2.12 2.65 -26.83
C GLN A 116 3.53 3.13 -26.50
N SER A 117 3.82 4.43 -26.67
CA SER A 117 5.09 5.03 -26.28
C SER A 117 5.28 4.94 -24.77
N ILE A 118 4.27 5.29 -23.97
CA ILE A 118 4.31 5.18 -22.52
C ILE A 118 4.59 3.72 -22.12
N LEU A 119 3.80 2.78 -22.60
CA LEU A 119 3.94 1.35 -22.29
C LEU A 119 5.35 0.81 -22.58
N ASN A 120 5.94 1.20 -23.71
CA ASN A 120 7.27 0.75 -24.12
C ASN A 120 8.40 1.35 -23.26
N ASN A 121 8.13 2.37 -22.47
CA ASN A 121 9.15 3.08 -21.69
C ASN A 121 8.96 2.95 -20.15
N ILE A 122 7.83 2.41 -19.65
CA ILE A 122 7.60 2.23 -18.21
C ILE A 122 8.77 1.47 -17.57
N ALA A 123 9.03 0.24 -17.99
CA ALA A 123 10.10 -0.57 -17.41
C ALA A 123 11.52 -0.01 -17.64
N LYS A 124 11.72 0.81 -18.69
CA LYS A 124 13.02 1.42 -18.95
C LYS A 124 13.35 2.55 -17.97
N VAL A 125 12.34 3.23 -17.43
CA VAL A 125 12.56 4.34 -16.51
C VAL A 125 12.48 3.92 -15.05
N SER A 126 11.88 2.77 -14.76
CA SER A 126 11.66 2.27 -13.40
C SER A 126 12.56 1.12 -12.99
N ASN A 127 13.24 0.46 -13.95
CA ASN A 127 14.07 -0.69 -13.62
C ASN A 127 15.56 -0.36 -13.74
N ALA A 128 16.34 -0.95 -12.85
CA ALA A 128 17.80 -0.90 -12.94
C ALA A 128 18.31 -1.55 -14.26
N PRO A 129 19.48 -1.10 -14.80
CA PRO A 129 20.39 -0.12 -14.21
C PRO A 129 20.06 1.32 -14.63
N GLY A 130 20.47 2.29 -13.83
CA GLY A 130 20.31 3.71 -14.17
C GLY A 130 20.72 4.66 -13.03
N ILE A 131 20.53 5.94 -13.27
CA ILE A 131 20.68 6.96 -12.23
C ILE A 131 19.46 6.89 -11.31
N VAL A 132 19.68 6.58 -10.04
CA VAL A 132 18.59 6.44 -9.06
C VAL A 132 17.83 7.76 -8.88
N ILE A 133 16.52 7.70 -9.05
CA ILE A 133 15.58 8.80 -8.86
C ILE A 133 14.66 8.49 -7.66
N ASN A 134 14.76 9.28 -6.62
CA ASN A 134 13.97 9.13 -5.39
C ASN A 134 12.74 10.07 -5.39
N PRO A 135 11.82 9.93 -4.44
CA PRO A 135 10.74 10.89 -4.23
C PRO A 135 11.23 12.32 -4.14
N GLY A 136 10.52 13.25 -4.77
CA GLY A 136 10.90 14.67 -4.86
C GLY A 136 11.92 14.98 -5.96
N GLN A 137 12.49 13.98 -6.64
CA GLN A 137 13.52 14.18 -7.67
C GLN A 137 12.99 14.07 -9.12
N LEU A 138 11.68 14.12 -9.34
CA LEU A 138 11.08 13.98 -10.66
C LEU A 138 11.70 14.95 -11.69
N SER A 139 11.89 16.22 -11.33
CA SER A 139 12.52 17.21 -12.21
C SER A 139 13.96 16.82 -12.62
N TYR A 140 14.72 16.24 -11.69
CA TYR A 140 16.06 15.73 -11.98
C TYR A 140 16.01 14.53 -12.93
N GLY A 141 15.10 13.58 -12.72
CA GLY A 141 14.88 12.45 -13.62
C GLY A 141 14.55 12.89 -15.05
N LEU A 142 13.64 13.86 -15.21
CA LEU A 142 13.28 14.43 -16.51
C LEU A 142 14.49 15.07 -17.22
N GLN A 143 15.34 15.79 -16.47
CA GLN A 143 16.58 16.39 -17.01
C GLN A 143 17.58 15.31 -17.46
N MET A 144 17.74 14.24 -16.70
CA MET A 144 18.66 13.14 -17.05
C MET A 144 18.21 12.44 -18.33
N LEU A 145 16.91 12.15 -18.46
CA LEU A 145 16.32 11.59 -19.67
C LEU A 145 16.48 12.52 -20.88
N ALA A 146 16.25 13.83 -20.70
CA ALA A 146 16.49 14.83 -21.76
C ALA A 146 17.95 14.89 -22.21
N ALA A 147 18.90 14.57 -21.31
CA ALA A 147 20.33 14.46 -21.60
C ALA A 147 20.72 13.08 -22.17
N GLY A 148 19.76 12.20 -22.47
CA GLY A 148 20.01 10.85 -23.01
C GLY A 148 20.66 9.90 -22.02
N LYS A 149 20.42 10.08 -20.71
CA LYS A 149 20.91 9.20 -19.65
C LYS A 149 19.82 8.24 -19.23
N ASP A 150 20.25 7.00 -18.90
CA ASP A 150 19.37 6.01 -18.27
C ASP A 150 19.14 6.36 -16.80
N ILE A 151 17.91 6.14 -16.34
CA ILE A 151 17.48 6.34 -14.98
C ILE A 151 16.92 5.05 -14.39
N ASP A 152 16.88 4.99 -13.07
CA ASP A 152 16.26 3.96 -12.26
C ASP A 152 15.35 4.66 -11.22
N TYR A 153 14.05 4.70 -11.51
CA TYR A 153 13.08 5.34 -10.63
C TYR A 153 12.66 4.38 -9.53
N GLN A 154 13.19 4.57 -8.33
CA GLN A 154 12.82 3.77 -7.16
C GLN A 154 11.58 4.30 -6.45
N GLY A 155 11.35 5.61 -6.49
CA GLY A 155 10.14 6.23 -5.94
C GLY A 155 9.89 5.96 -4.45
N ALA A 156 8.61 5.96 -4.09
CA ALA A 156 8.13 5.68 -2.74
C ALA A 156 8.04 4.18 -2.44
N THR A 157 7.88 3.34 -3.48
CA THR A 157 7.57 1.91 -3.35
C THR A 157 8.70 0.98 -3.82
N ASP A 158 9.84 1.53 -4.24
CA ASP A 158 10.96 0.80 -4.85
C ASP A 158 10.49 -0.08 -6.03
N VAL A 159 9.65 0.51 -6.89
CA VAL A 159 8.94 -0.21 -7.95
C VAL A 159 9.86 -0.68 -9.06
N GLU A 160 9.81 -1.98 -9.35
CA GLU A 160 10.39 -2.60 -10.54
C GLU A 160 9.35 -3.49 -11.24
N PHE A 161 9.33 -3.48 -12.55
CA PHE A 161 8.40 -4.29 -13.34
C PHE A 161 9.10 -5.53 -13.93
N ASN A 162 8.44 -6.68 -13.81
CA ASN A 162 8.87 -7.90 -14.45
C ASN A 162 8.56 -7.91 -15.96
N ALA A 163 8.93 -8.99 -16.67
CA ALA A 163 8.70 -9.13 -18.10
C ALA A 163 7.21 -9.19 -18.50
N PHE A 164 6.31 -9.39 -17.56
CA PHE A 164 4.86 -9.43 -17.77
C PHE A 164 4.19 -8.08 -17.49
N GLY A 165 4.94 -7.11 -16.93
CA GLY A 165 4.44 -5.80 -16.55
C GLY A 165 3.86 -5.74 -15.13
N ASP A 166 4.11 -6.76 -14.31
CA ASP A 166 3.73 -6.75 -12.91
C ASP A 166 4.85 -6.13 -12.06
N ALA A 167 4.48 -5.30 -11.10
CA ALA A 167 5.41 -4.82 -10.08
C ALA A 167 5.54 -5.86 -8.97
N ALA A 168 6.74 -6.09 -8.48
CA ALA A 168 6.94 -6.83 -7.24
C ALA A 168 6.30 -6.02 -6.10
N GLY A 169 5.29 -6.61 -5.45
CA GLY A 169 4.59 -5.97 -4.34
C GLY A 169 5.33 -6.19 -3.03
N ALA A 170 5.43 -5.14 -2.22
CA ALA A 170 5.72 -5.25 -0.80
C ALA A 170 4.42 -4.99 -0.02
N PHE A 171 4.25 -5.68 1.10
CA PHE A 171 3.09 -5.53 1.95
C PHE A 171 3.53 -5.23 3.39
N LYS A 172 2.78 -4.36 4.04
CA LYS A 172 2.90 -4.13 5.49
C LYS A 172 1.90 -5.00 6.21
N GLU A 173 2.35 -5.62 7.28
CA GLU A 173 1.47 -6.22 8.28
C GLU A 173 1.15 -5.17 9.35
N LEU A 174 -0.13 -5.02 9.66
CA LEU A 174 -0.62 -4.04 10.62
C LEU A 174 -1.47 -4.74 11.69
N GLU A 175 -1.40 -4.21 12.90
CA GLU A 175 -2.23 -4.61 14.03
C GLU A 175 -2.86 -3.37 14.65
N VAL A 176 -4.09 -3.48 15.11
CA VAL A 176 -4.72 -2.42 15.92
C VAL A 176 -4.20 -2.55 17.33
N SER A 177 -3.48 -1.54 17.78
CA SER A 177 -2.90 -1.49 19.12
C SER A 177 -2.94 -0.08 19.70
N GLY A 178 -3.53 0.05 20.87
CA GLY A 178 -3.68 1.34 21.55
C GLY A 178 -4.58 2.34 20.81
N GLY A 179 -5.50 1.86 19.98
CA GLY A 179 -6.40 2.69 19.20
C GLY A 179 -5.83 3.22 17.88
N GLU A 180 -4.76 2.62 17.37
CA GLU A 180 -4.12 2.99 16.10
C GLU A 180 -3.69 1.73 15.34
N PHE A 181 -3.55 1.83 14.00
CA PHE A 181 -2.87 0.81 13.22
C PHE A 181 -1.35 0.95 13.36
N VAL A 182 -0.72 -0.09 13.90
CA VAL A 182 0.73 -0.17 14.08
C VAL A 182 1.31 -1.15 13.06
N THR A 183 2.35 -0.77 12.35
CA THR A 183 3.07 -1.70 11.48
C THR A 183 3.90 -2.66 12.34
N VAL A 184 3.62 -3.96 12.23
CA VAL A 184 4.30 -5.01 13.00
C VAL A 184 5.26 -5.83 12.14
N GLY A 185 5.13 -5.77 10.82
CA GLY A 185 5.98 -6.48 9.88
C GLY A 185 5.91 -5.95 8.46
N ALA A 186 6.73 -6.53 7.58
CA ALA A 186 6.69 -6.36 6.13
C ALA A 186 6.92 -7.72 5.47
N LEU A 187 6.20 -7.96 4.37
CA LEU A 187 6.25 -9.16 3.53
C LEU A 187 6.77 -8.82 2.15
#